data_45534ca7c581c098e113044a417a792a
#
_entry.id   45534ca7c581c098e113044a417a792a
#
_cell.length_a   1.000
_cell.length_b   1.000
_cell.length_c   1.000
_cell.angle_alpha   90.00
_cell.angle_beta   90.00
_cell.angle_gamma   90.00
#
_symmetry.space_group_name_H-M   'P 1'
#
loop_
_entity.id
_entity.type
_entity.pdbx_description
1 polymer ?
#
loop_
_entity_poly.entity_id
_entity_poly.type
_entity_poly.pdbx_seq_one_letter_code
_entity_poly.pdbx_strand_id
1 'polypeptide(L)'
;MTGFTRAILFAATLLGLTAGESVAGGDTTPAQRHHSLTLEAAISLALKQNPDVLKAIHEIERTRGQVIQVRAQALPSVQAAGSYNQYQPELIGSGGGSVRSTATGGSAFVSSGSQDKSWRITLQVQQIIYSGGKVKAAVKIAELTQDTSHQLLRETASTVIASVRTQFYTALLNRELIKVAEESIVLLADQLRDQQNRFDAGTVPRFNVLQAEVELANARPDLIRARNNFHISRLQLAKTLGLDTDDEPDVSGALRMFPREVNLPRALAAARKNRAILQAQQNSVASAEQQITVAKAGYKPSLNADVGYEALNSRSSRDLAKVTNGWYLGVNGTWAIFDGFQTRGNVDQAKASFASAKVALADSIQQVELEVQKAYAQARVAREVIASQEKVVEQADEALRLARERLNAGAGTQLDVLNARVALTKARTTQKQALSDYNVALAEYDRATGAEAIQDPTIAALQVASPVGLFPRPRPALIQSE
;
A
#
# COMPACT_ATOMS: atom_id res chain seq x y z
N MET A 1 23.14 -10.67 -62.47
CA MET A 1 21.81 -11.10 -62.89
C MET A 1 21.41 -12.30 -62.07
N THR A 2 20.26 -12.20 -61.43
CA THR A 2 19.43 -13.27 -60.87
C THR A 2 19.97 -14.03 -59.61
N GLY A 3 19.40 -13.69 -58.44
CA GLY A 3 19.29 -14.68 -57.39
C GLY A 3 19.50 -14.23 -55.94
N PHE A 4 18.91 -13.08 -55.51
CA PHE A 4 18.84 -12.81 -54.04
C PHE A 4 17.64 -11.91 -53.69
N THR A 5 16.45 -12.37 -54.08
CA THR A 5 15.19 -11.71 -53.71
C THR A 5 14.13 -12.77 -53.38
N ARG A 6 14.28 -13.46 -52.22
CA ARG A 6 13.22 -14.29 -51.68
C ARG A 6 13.63 -14.76 -50.26
N ALA A 7 13.34 -13.97 -49.23
CA ALA A 7 13.18 -14.46 -47.86
C ALA A 7 12.87 -13.31 -46.89
N ILE A 8 11.85 -12.46 -47.17
CA ILE A 8 11.17 -11.65 -46.11
C ILE A 8 9.73 -11.47 -46.63
N LEU A 9 8.88 -12.50 -46.42
CA LEU A 9 7.42 -12.40 -46.53
C LEU A 9 6.80 -13.70 -46.00
N PHE A 10 6.72 -13.86 -44.69
CA PHE A 10 5.84 -14.85 -44.08
C PHE A 10 5.59 -14.43 -42.64
N ALA A 11 4.61 -13.58 -42.42
CA ALA A 11 3.88 -13.46 -41.15
C ALA A 11 2.79 -12.36 -41.25
N ALA A 12 1.79 -12.60 -42.09
CA ALA A 12 0.54 -11.87 -42.00
C ALA A 12 -0.51 -12.64 -42.82
N THR A 13 -1.22 -13.54 -42.17
CA THR A 13 -2.61 -13.93 -42.56
C THR A 13 -3.06 -15.07 -41.65
N LEU A 14 -3.84 -14.75 -40.64
CA LEU A 14 -4.89 -15.61 -40.07
C LEU A 14 -5.90 -14.73 -39.34
N LEU A 15 -6.70 -13.98 -40.08
CA LEU A 15 -8.01 -13.52 -39.65
C LEU A 15 -9.02 -14.55 -40.12
N GLY A 16 -9.41 -15.46 -39.21
CA GLY A 16 -10.55 -16.33 -39.41
C GLY A 16 -11.83 -15.62 -38.95
N LEU A 17 -12.70 -15.31 -39.88
CA LEU A 17 -14.10 -14.99 -39.67
C LEU A 17 -14.77 -16.15 -38.96
N THR A 18 -15.34 -15.93 -37.76
CA THR A 18 -16.41 -16.78 -37.24
C THR A 18 -17.66 -15.92 -37.08
N ALA A 19 -18.70 -16.38 -37.75
CA ALA A 19 -20.02 -15.80 -37.85
C ALA A 19 -20.69 -15.71 -36.46
N GLY A 20 -21.52 -14.66 -36.32
CA GLY A 20 -22.30 -14.39 -35.13
C GLY A 20 -23.36 -15.44 -34.82
N GLU A 21 -23.43 -15.81 -33.58
CA GLU A 21 -24.66 -16.30 -32.98
C GLU A 21 -25.20 -15.18 -32.07
N SER A 22 -26.33 -14.63 -32.48
CA SER A 22 -27.12 -13.71 -31.68
C SER A 22 -27.77 -14.50 -30.54
N VAL A 23 -27.19 -14.42 -29.35
CA VAL A 23 -27.88 -14.85 -28.12
C VAL A 23 -28.78 -13.70 -27.69
N ALA A 24 -30.08 -14.00 -27.65
CA ALA A 24 -31.11 -13.13 -27.15
C ALA A 24 -30.79 -12.64 -25.74
N GLY A 25 -30.75 -11.33 -25.57
CA GLY A 25 -30.59 -10.67 -24.28
C GLY A 25 -31.81 -10.97 -23.39
N GLY A 26 -31.59 -11.82 -22.41
CA GLY A 26 -32.42 -11.85 -21.21
C GLY A 26 -31.94 -10.69 -20.32
N ASP A 27 -32.78 -9.66 -20.17
CA ASP A 27 -32.67 -8.62 -19.15
C ASP A 27 -32.77 -9.30 -17.77
N THR A 28 -31.64 -9.79 -17.29
CA THR A 28 -31.46 -10.07 -15.88
C THR A 28 -30.88 -8.82 -15.24
N THR A 29 -31.77 -7.90 -14.84
CA THR A 29 -31.44 -6.92 -13.82
C THR A 29 -30.76 -7.67 -12.68
N PRO A 30 -29.50 -7.39 -12.31
CA PRO A 30 -28.90 -8.04 -11.16
C PRO A 30 -29.71 -7.63 -9.95
N ALA A 31 -30.47 -8.56 -9.38
CA ALA A 31 -31.10 -8.38 -8.09
C ALA A 31 -29.96 -7.97 -7.14
N GLN A 32 -29.98 -6.74 -6.65
CA GLN A 32 -29.10 -6.23 -5.62
C GLN A 32 -29.20 -7.20 -4.43
N ARG A 33 -28.27 -8.12 -4.33
CA ARG A 33 -28.15 -8.99 -3.17
C ARG A 33 -27.61 -8.11 -2.05
N HIS A 34 -28.50 -7.51 -1.27
CA HIS A 34 -28.15 -6.91 0.02
C HIS A 34 -27.62 -8.03 0.92
N HIS A 35 -26.36 -8.38 0.76
CA HIS A 35 -25.69 -9.29 1.67
C HIS A 35 -25.40 -8.48 2.93
N SER A 36 -26.10 -8.81 4.01
CA SER A 36 -25.79 -8.27 5.32
C SER A 36 -24.34 -8.65 5.68
N LEU A 37 -23.47 -7.66 5.68
CA LEU A 37 -22.02 -7.83 5.85
C LEU A 37 -21.67 -7.89 7.34
N THR A 38 -21.06 -9.00 7.78
CA THR A 38 -20.46 -9.09 9.11
C THR A 38 -19.08 -8.47 9.13
N LEU A 39 -18.55 -8.15 10.32
CA LEU A 39 -17.21 -7.56 10.46
C LEU A 39 -16.12 -8.47 9.87
N GLU A 40 -16.19 -9.77 10.15
CA GLU A 40 -15.20 -10.74 9.64
C GLU A 40 -15.25 -10.86 8.11
N ALA A 41 -16.46 -10.88 7.54
CA ALA A 41 -16.64 -10.88 6.10
C ALA A 41 -16.11 -9.59 5.46
N ALA A 42 -16.32 -8.43 6.11
CA ALA A 42 -15.79 -7.15 5.66
C ALA A 42 -14.24 -7.14 5.65
N ILE A 43 -13.61 -7.64 6.72
CA ILE A 43 -12.15 -7.74 6.80
C ILE A 43 -11.61 -8.66 5.70
N SER A 44 -12.19 -9.85 5.54
CA SER A 44 -11.75 -10.82 4.53
C SER A 44 -11.90 -10.29 3.09
N LEU A 45 -12.96 -9.53 2.82
CA LEU A 45 -13.20 -8.88 1.54
C LEU A 45 -12.19 -7.76 1.28
N ALA A 46 -11.96 -6.89 2.27
CA ALA A 46 -10.98 -5.81 2.16
C ALA A 46 -9.56 -6.33 1.90
N LEU A 47 -9.13 -7.38 2.59
CA LEU A 47 -7.81 -7.98 2.35
C LEU A 47 -7.64 -8.54 0.93
N LYS A 48 -8.73 -8.89 0.25
CA LYS A 48 -8.70 -9.40 -1.14
C LYS A 48 -8.81 -8.30 -2.20
N GLN A 49 -9.55 -7.24 -1.93
CA GLN A 49 -9.96 -6.26 -2.95
C GLN A 49 -9.47 -4.84 -2.68
N ASN A 50 -9.03 -4.52 -1.45
CA ASN A 50 -8.59 -3.17 -1.13
C ASN A 50 -7.40 -2.74 -2.01
N PRO A 51 -7.47 -1.57 -2.67
CA PRO A 51 -6.43 -1.12 -3.59
C PRO A 51 -5.04 -0.98 -2.96
N ASP A 52 -4.95 -0.63 -1.67
CA ASP A 52 -3.66 -0.42 -1.02
C ASP A 52 -2.98 -1.75 -0.70
N VAL A 53 -3.76 -2.80 -0.37
CA VAL A 53 -3.24 -4.17 -0.23
C VAL A 53 -2.76 -4.69 -1.59
N LEU A 54 -3.54 -4.50 -2.65
CA LEU A 54 -3.15 -4.92 -4.00
C LEU A 54 -1.88 -4.20 -4.48
N LYS A 55 -1.76 -2.88 -4.26
CA LYS A 55 -0.53 -2.13 -4.56
C LYS A 55 0.68 -2.69 -3.79
N ALA A 56 0.51 -3.04 -2.51
CA ALA A 56 1.59 -3.61 -1.71
C ALA A 56 2.01 -5.01 -2.20
N ILE A 57 1.08 -5.82 -2.72
CA ILE A 57 1.38 -7.11 -3.37
C ILE A 57 2.19 -6.89 -4.65
N HIS A 58 1.77 -5.97 -5.52
CA HIS A 58 2.52 -5.65 -6.75
C HIS A 58 3.90 -5.03 -6.45
N GLU A 59 4.04 -4.33 -5.33
CA GLU A 59 5.36 -3.82 -4.89
C GLU A 59 6.32 -4.96 -4.54
N ILE A 60 5.84 -6.08 -3.98
CA ILE A 60 6.65 -7.29 -3.77
C ILE A 60 7.09 -7.89 -5.11
N GLU A 61 6.19 -7.93 -6.10
CA GLU A 61 6.55 -8.40 -7.44
C GLU A 61 7.60 -7.50 -8.10
N ARG A 62 7.45 -6.18 -7.96
CA ARG A 62 8.42 -5.20 -8.47
C ARG A 62 9.79 -5.40 -7.83
N THR A 63 9.85 -5.52 -6.50
CA THR A 63 11.14 -5.71 -5.79
C THR A 63 11.76 -7.07 -6.08
N ARG A 64 10.95 -8.12 -6.30
CA ARG A 64 11.42 -9.41 -6.80
C ARG A 64 12.10 -9.27 -8.17
N GLY A 65 11.48 -8.53 -9.08
CA GLY A 65 12.10 -8.18 -10.38
C GLY A 65 13.44 -7.46 -10.21
N GLN A 66 13.52 -6.54 -9.24
CA GLN A 66 14.77 -5.84 -8.90
C GLN A 66 15.85 -6.77 -8.38
N VAL A 67 15.50 -7.75 -7.54
CA VAL A 67 16.47 -8.78 -7.09
C VAL A 67 17.01 -9.58 -8.26
N ILE A 68 16.16 -10.00 -9.21
CA ILE A 68 16.58 -10.73 -10.41
C ILE A 68 17.52 -9.84 -11.25
N GLN A 69 17.18 -8.58 -11.47
CA GLN A 69 17.99 -7.62 -12.22
C GLN A 69 19.37 -7.43 -11.60
N VAL A 70 19.45 -7.27 -10.27
CA VAL A 70 20.73 -7.06 -9.58
C VAL A 70 21.55 -8.35 -9.56
N ARG A 71 20.93 -9.52 -9.35
CA ARG A 71 21.60 -10.82 -9.43
C ARG A 71 22.14 -11.11 -10.82
N ALA A 72 21.51 -10.64 -11.88
CA ALA A 72 21.99 -10.77 -13.24
C ALA A 72 23.38 -10.14 -13.45
N GLN A 73 23.78 -9.15 -12.65
CA GLN A 73 25.13 -8.59 -12.69
C GLN A 73 26.22 -9.59 -12.28
N ALA A 74 25.87 -10.65 -11.54
CA ALA A 74 26.77 -11.73 -11.17
C ALA A 74 26.83 -12.86 -12.21
N LEU A 75 26.00 -12.81 -13.24
CA LEU A 75 25.92 -13.80 -14.30
C LEU A 75 26.57 -13.29 -15.59
N PRO A 76 27.02 -14.19 -16.49
CA PRO A 76 27.51 -13.79 -17.80
C PRO A 76 26.38 -13.14 -18.61
N SER A 77 26.69 -12.01 -19.26
CA SER A 77 25.79 -11.39 -20.24
C SER A 77 26.27 -11.72 -21.65
N VAL A 78 25.34 -12.08 -22.52
CA VAL A 78 25.60 -12.35 -23.94
C VAL A 78 24.97 -11.22 -24.75
N GLN A 79 25.81 -10.58 -25.59
CA GLN A 79 25.38 -9.46 -26.41
C GLN A 79 25.75 -9.69 -27.87
N ALA A 80 24.84 -9.43 -28.76
CA ALA A 80 25.10 -9.35 -30.20
C ALA A 80 24.97 -7.87 -30.63
N ALA A 81 25.97 -7.36 -31.28
CA ALA A 81 25.99 -6.00 -31.80
C ALA A 81 26.36 -6.00 -33.29
N GLY A 82 25.69 -5.18 -34.08
CA GLY A 82 25.99 -4.95 -35.48
C GLY A 82 26.12 -3.46 -35.77
N SER A 83 27.11 -3.07 -36.51
CA SER A 83 27.28 -1.70 -36.96
C SER A 83 27.60 -1.64 -38.45
N TYR A 84 27.05 -0.67 -39.15
CA TYR A 84 27.40 -0.28 -40.51
C TYR A 84 27.67 1.22 -40.48
N ASN A 85 28.85 1.60 -40.97
CA ASN A 85 29.24 3.00 -41.03
C ASN A 85 29.63 3.35 -42.46
N GLN A 86 29.15 4.48 -42.96
CA GLN A 86 29.52 5.04 -44.22
C GLN A 86 29.93 6.50 -44.00
N TYR A 87 31.12 6.83 -44.43
CA TYR A 87 31.67 8.17 -44.30
C TYR A 87 31.78 8.80 -45.69
N GLN A 88 31.61 10.11 -45.79
CA GLN A 88 31.93 10.86 -46.98
C GLN A 88 33.43 10.83 -47.22
N PRO A 89 33.89 10.67 -48.48
CA PRO A 89 35.33 10.59 -48.81
C PRO A 89 36.15 11.79 -48.30
N GLU A 90 35.53 12.95 -48.27
CA GLU A 90 36.19 14.20 -47.80
C GLU A 90 36.50 14.19 -46.29
N LEU A 91 35.70 13.43 -45.48
CA LEU A 91 35.97 13.25 -44.03
C LEU A 91 37.09 12.24 -43.76
N ILE A 92 37.45 11.46 -44.79
CA ILE A 92 38.51 10.47 -44.73
C ILE A 92 39.69 11.04 -45.51
N GLY A 93 40.37 12.01 -44.90
CA GLY A 93 41.48 12.72 -45.55
C GLY A 93 42.50 11.80 -46.22
N SER A 94 42.92 12.13 -47.42
CA SER A 94 43.94 11.45 -48.20
C SER A 94 45.37 11.65 -47.65
N GLY A 95 45.54 11.52 -46.34
CA GLY A 95 46.82 11.73 -45.66
C GLY A 95 47.15 10.55 -44.76
N GLY A 96 48.16 9.75 -45.14
CA GLY A 96 48.81 8.79 -44.26
C GLY A 96 49.48 9.53 -43.07
N GLY A 97 48.68 9.81 -42.00
CA GLY A 97 49.14 10.39 -40.76
C GLY A 97 48.81 9.45 -39.62
N SER A 98 49.80 8.90 -38.97
CA SER A 98 49.68 8.21 -37.70
C SER A 98 49.15 9.19 -36.64
N VAL A 99 47.86 9.07 -36.25
CA VAL A 99 47.36 9.84 -35.13
C VAL A 99 47.80 9.17 -33.84
N ARG A 100 48.65 9.89 -33.12
CA ARG A 100 49.16 9.52 -31.82
C ARG A 100 48.00 9.53 -30.83
N SER A 101 47.73 8.38 -30.16
CA SER A 101 46.75 8.24 -29.09
C SER A 101 47.07 9.23 -27.97
N THR A 102 46.16 10.15 -27.69
CA THR A 102 46.15 10.91 -26.45
C THR A 102 45.47 10.09 -25.38
N ALA A 103 46.12 9.99 -24.24
CA ALA A 103 45.71 9.20 -23.07
C ALA A 103 44.45 9.74 -22.42
N THR A 104 43.28 9.36 -22.95
CA THR A 104 42.02 9.49 -22.24
C THR A 104 41.10 8.36 -22.76
N GLY A 105 41.19 7.22 -22.11
CA GLY A 105 40.16 6.16 -21.93
C GLY A 105 39.21 5.76 -23.05
N GLY A 106 39.47 6.02 -24.31
CA GLY A 106 38.67 5.57 -25.43
C GLY A 106 39.58 4.96 -26.50
N SER A 107 39.42 3.66 -26.79
CA SER A 107 40.15 2.98 -27.86
C SER A 107 39.62 3.44 -29.23
N ALA A 108 40.13 4.55 -29.73
CA ALA A 108 39.95 4.91 -31.12
C ALA A 108 40.97 4.14 -31.94
N PHE A 109 40.58 3.00 -32.53
CA PHE A 109 41.37 2.32 -33.54
C PHE A 109 41.34 3.15 -34.82
N VAL A 110 42.41 3.92 -35.02
CA VAL A 110 42.64 4.54 -36.35
C VAL A 110 43.26 3.49 -37.28
N SER A 111 42.43 2.91 -38.10
CA SER A 111 42.87 2.01 -39.15
C SER A 111 43.56 2.83 -40.25
N SER A 112 44.83 2.51 -40.55
CA SER A 112 45.58 2.99 -41.74
C SER A 112 45.02 2.33 -42.99
N GLY A 113 43.94 2.86 -43.49
CA GLY A 113 43.29 2.38 -44.70
C GLY A 113 41.89 2.98 -44.71
N SER A 114 41.77 4.12 -45.39
CA SER A 114 40.50 4.86 -45.45
C SER A 114 39.44 4.07 -46.19
N GLN A 115 38.59 3.37 -45.41
CA GLN A 115 37.38 2.74 -45.93
C GLN A 115 36.22 3.72 -45.74
N ASP A 116 35.61 4.07 -46.84
CA ASP A 116 34.39 4.88 -46.84
C ASP A 116 33.16 4.10 -46.30
N LYS A 117 33.23 2.75 -46.29
CA LYS A 117 32.17 1.85 -45.79
C LYS A 117 32.77 0.76 -44.94
N SER A 118 32.17 0.54 -43.75
CA SER A 118 32.58 -0.53 -42.87
C SER A 118 31.38 -1.15 -42.17
N TRP A 119 31.41 -2.46 -41.99
CA TRP A 119 30.47 -3.17 -41.15
C TRP A 119 31.20 -4.05 -40.14
N ARG A 120 30.54 -4.27 -39.01
CA ARG A 120 31.03 -5.12 -37.94
C ARG A 120 29.86 -5.82 -37.27
N ILE A 121 30.00 -7.12 -37.03
CA ILE A 121 29.09 -7.93 -36.22
C ILE A 121 29.91 -8.56 -35.11
N THR A 122 29.48 -8.39 -33.87
CA THR A 122 30.17 -8.92 -32.69
C THR A 122 29.16 -9.72 -31.87
N LEU A 123 29.54 -10.92 -31.49
CA LEU A 123 28.87 -11.71 -30.44
C LEU A 123 29.83 -11.77 -29.27
N GLN A 124 29.42 -11.19 -28.12
CA GLN A 124 30.27 -11.06 -26.95
C GLN A 124 29.58 -11.60 -25.70
N VAL A 125 30.32 -12.38 -24.89
CA VAL A 125 29.96 -12.79 -23.54
C VAL A 125 30.86 -12.00 -22.59
N GLN A 126 30.24 -11.30 -21.63
CA GLN A 126 30.94 -10.53 -20.62
C GLN A 126 30.57 -11.04 -19.23
N GLN A 127 31.59 -11.22 -18.37
CA GLN A 127 31.42 -11.67 -16.97
C GLN A 127 32.25 -10.80 -16.03
N ILE A 128 31.60 -10.31 -14.98
CA ILE A 128 32.31 -9.67 -13.86
C ILE A 128 32.93 -10.75 -13.00
N ILE A 129 34.25 -10.84 -12.95
CA ILE A 129 35.01 -11.79 -12.12
C ILE A 129 35.14 -11.27 -10.69
N TYR A 130 35.47 -9.99 -10.58
CA TYR A 130 35.69 -9.34 -9.28
C TYR A 130 35.32 -7.87 -9.34
N SER A 131 34.59 -7.39 -8.35
CA SER A 131 34.10 -6.00 -8.26
C SER A 131 34.33 -5.37 -6.88
N GLY A 132 35.36 -5.81 -6.14
CA GLY A 132 35.63 -5.28 -4.79
C GLY A 132 34.57 -5.60 -3.74
N GLY A 133 33.61 -6.49 -4.03
CA GLY A 133 32.48 -6.81 -3.19
C GLY A 133 31.18 -6.02 -3.53
N LYS A 134 31.23 -5.12 -4.52
CA LYS A 134 30.11 -4.27 -4.95
C LYS A 134 28.86 -5.10 -5.33
N VAL A 135 29.02 -6.10 -6.19
CA VAL A 135 27.93 -6.93 -6.69
C VAL A 135 27.27 -7.70 -5.55
N LYS A 136 28.07 -8.33 -4.66
CA LYS A 136 27.53 -9.07 -3.50
C LYS A 136 26.73 -8.15 -2.56
N ALA A 137 27.25 -6.95 -2.27
CA ALA A 137 26.55 -5.98 -1.43
C ALA A 137 25.28 -5.47 -2.12
N ALA A 138 25.31 -5.20 -3.43
CA ALA A 138 24.13 -4.78 -4.20
C ALA A 138 23.02 -5.84 -4.20
N VAL A 139 23.37 -7.13 -4.35
CA VAL A 139 22.40 -8.25 -4.23
C VAL A 139 21.80 -8.27 -2.83
N LYS A 140 22.61 -8.09 -1.77
CA LYS A 140 22.11 -8.07 -0.39
C LYS A 140 21.15 -6.89 -0.14
N ILE A 141 21.45 -5.73 -0.71
CA ILE A 141 20.56 -4.56 -0.65
C ILE A 141 19.22 -4.86 -1.33
N ALA A 142 19.24 -5.47 -2.52
CA ALA A 142 18.02 -5.82 -3.23
C ALA A 142 17.17 -6.86 -2.45
N GLU A 143 17.81 -7.85 -1.81
CA GLU A 143 17.13 -8.82 -0.93
C GLU A 143 16.50 -8.14 0.28
N LEU A 144 17.25 -7.25 0.98
CA LEU A 144 16.71 -6.48 2.10
C LEU A 144 15.56 -5.56 1.68
N THR A 145 15.60 -4.99 0.47
CA THR A 145 14.50 -4.19 -0.09
C THR A 145 13.27 -5.05 -0.33
N GLN A 146 13.42 -6.27 -0.84
CA GLN A 146 12.32 -7.22 -0.99
C GLN A 146 11.73 -7.63 0.37
N ASP A 147 12.58 -7.94 1.37
CA ASP A 147 12.13 -8.25 2.73
C ASP A 147 11.38 -7.06 3.35
N THR A 148 11.83 -5.83 3.09
CA THR A 148 11.13 -4.60 3.50
C THR A 148 9.75 -4.53 2.89
N SER A 149 9.57 -4.86 1.60
CA SER A 149 8.25 -4.86 0.94
C SER A 149 7.29 -5.87 1.57
N HIS A 150 7.79 -7.04 2.00
CA HIS A 150 6.98 -8.01 2.75
C HIS A 150 6.51 -7.46 4.10
N GLN A 151 7.38 -6.74 4.83
CA GLN A 151 6.99 -6.12 6.09
C GLN A 151 5.99 -4.98 5.87
N LEU A 152 6.15 -4.18 4.82
CA LEU A 152 5.23 -3.11 4.46
C LEU A 152 3.84 -3.66 4.05
N LEU A 153 3.77 -4.81 3.36
CA LEU A 153 2.48 -5.48 3.11
C LEU A 153 1.77 -5.83 4.42
N ARG A 154 2.49 -6.37 5.41
CA ARG A 154 1.91 -6.68 6.74
C ARG A 154 1.42 -5.42 7.45
N GLU A 155 2.16 -4.33 7.40
CA GLU A 155 1.76 -3.05 7.98
C GLU A 155 0.52 -2.47 7.27
N THR A 156 0.49 -2.52 5.94
CA THR A 156 -0.66 -2.11 5.14
C THR A 156 -1.91 -2.94 5.47
N ALA A 157 -1.77 -4.26 5.55
CA ALA A 157 -2.88 -5.14 5.91
C ALA A 157 -3.44 -4.81 7.30
N SER A 158 -2.57 -4.60 8.31
CA SER A 158 -2.98 -4.20 9.66
C SER A 158 -3.69 -2.85 9.67
N THR A 159 -3.21 -1.89 8.88
CA THR A 159 -3.83 -0.56 8.74
C THR A 159 -5.21 -0.66 8.06
N VAL A 160 -5.33 -1.48 7.02
CA VAL A 160 -6.62 -1.70 6.33
C VAL A 160 -7.61 -2.38 7.26
N ILE A 161 -7.22 -3.38 8.05
CA ILE A 161 -8.08 -4.04 9.04
C ILE A 161 -8.60 -3.02 10.07
N ALA A 162 -7.71 -2.19 10.64
CA ALA A 162 -8.11 -1.15 11.58
C ALA A 162 -9.07 -0.13 10.95
N SER A 163 -8.82 0.28 9.71
CA SER A 163 -9.70 1.18 8.96
C SER A 163 -11.07 0.57 8.68
N VAL A 164 -11.13 -0.71 8.29
CA VAL A 164 -12.40 -1.43 8.09
C VAL A 164 -13.20 -1.50 9.39
N ARG A 165 -12.55 -1.87 10.51
CA ARG A 165 -13.21 -1.89 11.83
C ARG A 165 -13.75 -0.52 12.22
N THR A 166 -12.94 0.53 12.06
CA THR A 166 -13.34 1.91 12.38
C THR A 166 -14.57 2.33 11.56
N GLN A 167 -14.56 2.10 10.27
CA GLN A 167 -15.67 2.49 9.39
C GLN A 167 -16.90 1.62 9.61
N PHE A 168 -16.72 0.33 9.88
CA PHE A 168 -17.81 -0.59 10.20
C PHE A 168 -18.54 -0.16 11.49
N TYR A 169 -17.79 0.16 12.57
CA TYR A 169 -18.39 0.64 13.81
C TYR A 169 -18.99 2.05 13.65
N THR A 170 -18.42 2.90 12.80
CA THR A 170 -19.02 4.20 12.45
C THR A 170 -20.34 4.03 11.71
N ALA A 171 -20.44 3.08 10.77
CA ALA A 171 -21.70 2.78 10.08
C ALA A 171 -22.74 2.21 11.05
N LEU A 172 -22.34 1.30 11.95
CA LEU A 172 -23.24 0.81 13.01
C LEU A 172 -23.72 1.92 13.93
N LEU A 173 -22.85 2.84 14.32
CA LEU A 173 -23.21 4.02 15.11
C LEU A 173 -24.28 4.85 14.38
N ASN A 174 -24.00 5.21 13.13
CA ASN A 174 -24.93 6.04 12.34
C ASN A 174 -26.30 5.36 12.16
N ARG A 175 -26.32 4.04 12.01
CA ARG A 175 -27.58 3.27 12.00
C ARG A 175 -28.34 3.35 13.34
N GLU A 176 -27.64 3.25 14.46
CA GLU A 176 -28.25 3.40 15.79
C GLU A 176 -28.74 4.84 16.04
N LEU A 177 -28.03 5.87 15.53
CA LEU A 177 -28.46 7.26 15.62
C LEU A 177 -29.74 7.54 14.82
N ILE A 178 -29.99 6.84 13.70
CA ILE A 178 -31.28 6.91 13.01
C ILE A 178 -32.40 6.47 13.94
N LYS A 179 -32.24 5.33 14.64
CA LYS A 179 -33.25 4.82 15.57
C LYS A 179 -33.52 5.83 16.71
N VAL A 180 -32.47 6.44 17.27
CA VAL A 180 -32.62 7.47 18.31
C VAL A 180 -33.41 8.67 17.77
N ALA A 181 -33.15 9.12 16.54
CA ALA A 181 -33.89 10.22 15.93
C ALA A 181 -35.34 9.83 15.61
N GLU A 182 -35.59 8.61 15.14
CA GLU A 182 -36.95 8.10 14.89
C GLU A 182 -37.76 7.97 16.18
N GLU A 183 -37.18 7.43 17.24
CA GLU A 183 -37.80 7.38 18.58
C GLU A 183 -38.14 8.78 19.09
N SER A 184 -37.24 9.76 18.90
CA SER A 184 -37.50 11.16 19.28
C SER A 184 -38.70 11.75 18.51
N ILE A 185 -38.80 11.50 17.21
CA ILE A 185 -39.94 11.96 16.37
C ILE A 185 -41.27 11.32 16.84
N VAL A 186 -41.26 10.02 17.13
CA VAL A 186 -42.48 9.33 17.64
C VAL A 186 -42.93 9.97 18.94
N LEU A 187 -41.99 10.20 19.89
CA LEU A 187 -42.32 10.84 21.17
C LEU A 187 -42.83 12.29 21.01
N LEU A 188 -42.32 13.04 20.02
CA LEU A 188 -42.76 14.39 19.70
C LEU A 188 -44.16 14.41 19.01
N ALA A 189 -44.43 13.44 18.15
CA ALA A 189 -45.70 13.29 17.50
C ALA A 189 -46.81 12.92 18.51
N ASP A 190 -46.50 12.02 19.44
CA ASP A 190 -47.44 11.65 20.52
C ASP A 190 -47.75 12.86 21.41
N GLN A 191 -46.71 13.67 21.72
CA GLN A 191 -46.88 14.88 22.50
C GLN A 191 -47.73 15.92 21.78
N LEU A 192 -47.49 16.14 20.48
CA LEU A 192 -48.33 17.04 19.69
C LEU A 192 -49.80 16.62 19.73
N ARG A 193 -50.05 15.30 19.58
CA ARG A 193 -51.41 14.75 19.66
C ARG A 193 -52.04 15.00 21.06
N ASP A 194 -51.30 14.80 22.13
CA ASP A 194 -51.77 15.09 23.49
C ASP A 194 -52.10 16.57 23.69
N GLN A 195 -51.21 17.50 23.23
CA GLN A 195 -51.50 18.93 23.32
C GLN A 195 -52.69 19.36 22.45
N GLN A 196 -52.88 18.77 21.28
CA GLN A 196 -54.05 19.01 20.45
C GLN A 196 -55.35 18.58 21.15
N ASN A 197 -55.39 17.36 21.71
CA ASN A 197 -56.54 16.84 22.44
C ASN A 197 -56.87 17.70 23.66
N ARG A 198 -55.87 18.20 24.41
CA ARG A 198 -56.06 19.13 25.56
C ARG A 198 -56.54 20.51 25.15
N PHE A 199 -56.10 20.99 23.98
CA PHE A 199 -56.56 22.25 23.41
C PHE A 199 -58.05 22.11 23.00
N ASP A 200 -58.40 21.05 22.29
CA ASP A 200 -59.77 20.79 21.88
C ASP A 200 -60.73 20.63 23.09
N ALA A 201 -60.20 20.12 24.21
CA ALA A 201 -60.92 20.06 25.50
C ALA A 201 -60.90 21.39 26.27
N GLY A 202 -60.25 22.47 25.74
CA GLY A 202 -60.16 23.82 26.37
C GLY A 202 -59.25 23.89 27.59
N THR A 203 -58.40 22.89 27.84
CA THR A 203 -57.51 22.78 29.06
C THR A 203 -56.13 23.41 28.89
N VAL A 204 -55.72 23.72 27.65
CA VAL A 204 -54.41 24.35 27.34
C VAL A 204 -54.59 25.42 26.27
N PRO A 205 -53.73 26.46 26.26
CA PRO A 205 -53.72 27.48 25.23
C PRO A 205 -53.14 26.95 23.91
N ARG A 206 -53.56 27.53 22.80
CA ARG A 206 -53.02 27.26 21.45
C ARG A 206 -51.51 27.37 21.34
N PHE A 207 -50.89 28.19 22.17
CA PHE A 207 -49.42 28.36 22.27
C PHE A 207 -48.72 27.01 22.50
N ASN A 208 -49.25 26.15 23.36
CA ASN A 208 -48.68 24.79 23.66
C ASN A 208 -48.73 23.88 22.43
N VAL A 209 -49.78 23.96 21.61
CA VAL A 209 -49.88 23.20 20.37
C VAL A 209 -48.85 23.68 19.36
N LEU A 210 -48.76 25.00 19.14
CA LEU A 210 -47.79 25.58 18.23
C LEU A 210 -46.35 25.27 18.65
N GLN A 211 -46.05 25.30 19.94
CA GLN A 211 -44.75 24.91 20.47
C GLN A 211 -44.41 23.44 20.14
N ALA A 212 -45.36 22.50 20.37
CA ALA A 212 -45.14 21.09 20.05
C ALA A 212 -45.00 20.84 18.53
N GLU A 213 -45.72 21.62 17.68
CA GLU A 213 -45.54 21.55 16.22
C GLU A 213 -44.14 22.02 15.79
N VAL A 214 -43.60 23.09 16.35
CA VAL A 214 -42.26 23.60 16.07
C VAL A 214 -41.21 22.60 16.51
N GLU A 215 -41.37 21.96 17.66
CA GLU A 215 -40.44 20.95 18.17
C GLU A 215 -40.42 19.70 17.25
N LEU A 216 -41.57 19.21 16.81
CA LEU A 216 -41.68 18.09 15.86
C LEU A 216 -41.04 18.50 14.51
N ALA A 217 -41.30 19.71 14.04
CA ALA A 217 -40.70 20.20 12.79
C ALA A 217 -39.17 20.30 12.88
N ASN A 218 -38.63 20.75 14.03
CA ASN A 218 -37.20 20.84 14.27
C ASN A 218 -36.49 19.49 14.39
N ALA A 219 -37.18 18.44 14.79
CA ALA A 219 -36.61 17.08 14.87
C ALA A 219 -36.48 16.37 13.51
N ARG A 220 -37.27 16.75 12.51
CA ARG A 220 -37.22 16.15 11.16
C ARG A 220 -35.88 16.33 10.45
N PRO A 221 -35.23 17.52 10.44
CA PRO A 221 -33.90 17.72 9.91
C PRO A 221 -32.85 16.82 10.54
N ASP A 222 -32.95 16.52 11.84
CA ASP A 222 -32.00 15.64 12.53
C ASP A 222 -32.09 14.20 12.03
N LEU A 223 -33.29 13.68 11.76
CA LEU A 223 -33.48 12.39 11.13
C LEU A 223 -32.91 12.37 9.70
N ILE A 224 -33.15 13.42 8.92
CA ILE A 224 -32.61 13.53 7.55
C ILE A 224 -31.08 13.51 7.59
N ARG A 225 -30.46 14.25 8.51
CA ARG A 225 -29.00 14.25 8.71
C ARG A 225 -28.49 12.86 9.15
N ALA A 226 -29.16 12.20 10.08
CA ALA A 226 -28.77 10.88 10.55
C ALA A 226 -28.79 9.85 9.40
N ARG A 227 -29.82 9.87 8.55
CA ARG A 227 -29.94 9.00 7.38
C ARG A 227 -28.83 9.29 6.35
N ASN A 228 -28.55 10.58 6.08
CA ASN A 228 -27.47 10.95 5.17
C ASN A 228 -26.09 10.55 5.72
N ASN A 229 -25.82 10.71 7.01
CA ASN A 229 -24.59 10.28 7.64
C ASN A 229 -24.39 8.75 7.56
N PHE A 230 -25.46 7.99 7.72
CA PHE A 230 -25.43 6.54 7.53
C PHE A 230 -25.09 6.17 6.08
N HIS A 231 -25.73 6.80 5.11
CA HIS A 231 -25.42 6.62 3.69
C HIS A 231 -23.95 6.93 3.39
N ILE A 232 -23.45 8.08 3.83
CA ILE A 232 -22.03 8.46 3.63
C ILE A 232 -21.08 7.43 4.28
N SER A 233 -21.40 6.95 5.48
CA SER A 233 -20.55 5.96 6.16
C SER A 233 -20.52 4.61 5.44
N ARG A 234 -21.61 4.21 4.76
CA ARG A 234 -21.64 3.02 3.89
C ARG A 234 -20.78 3.20 2.65
N LEU A 235 -20.84 4.37 2.00
CA LEU A 235 -19.97 4.70 0.86
C LEU A 235 -18.47 4.69 1.25
N GLN A 236 -18.14 5.22 2.42
CA GLN A 236 -16.76 5.19 2.94
C GLN A 236 -16.30 3.75 3.20
N LEU A 237 -17.17 2.92 3.77
CA LEU A 237 -16.90 1.50 3.97
C LEU A 237 -16.73 0.78 2.63
N ALA A 238 -17.62 0.99 1.65
CA ALA A 238 -17.52 0.41 0.30
C ALA A 238 -16.16 0.72 -0.35
N LYS A 239 -15.74 1.99 -0.30
CA LYS A 239 -14.42 2.40 -0.79
C LYS A 239 -13.27 1.64 -0.11
N THR A 240 -13.32 1.47 1.21
CA THR A 240 -12.27 0.75 1.95
C THR A 240 -12.28 -0.75 1.68
N LEU A 241 -13.45 -1.31 1.39
CA LEU A 241 -13.59 -2.69 0.95
C LEU A 241 -13.10 -2.93 -0.49
N GLY A 242 -12.93 -1.86 -1.28
CA GLY A 242 -12.61 -1.95 -2.70
C GLY A 242 -13.80 -2.29 -3.59
N LEU A 243 -15.03 -1.98 -3.10
CA LEU A 243 -16.28 -2.11 -3.86
C LEU A 243 -16.54 -0.86 -4.69
N ASP A 244 -17.36 -1.01 -5.72
CA ASP A 244 -17.86 0.13 -6.48
C ASP A 244 -18.80 0.99 -5.64
N THR A 245 -18.89 2.29 -5.94
CA THR A 245 -19.73 3.24 -5.20
C THR A 245 -21.22 2.91 -5.27
N ASP A 246 -21.64 2.14 -6.26
CA ASP A 246 -23.04 1.72 -6.44
C ASP A 246 -23.39 0.47 -5.61
N ASP A 247 -22.39 -0.23 -5.08
CA ASP A 247 -22.55 -1.44 -4.27
C ASP A 247 -22.43 -1.10 -2.77
N GLU A 248 -23.49 -0.50 -2.23
CA GLU A 248 -23.54 -0.10 -0.82
C GLU A 248 -23.72 -1.31 0.11
N PRO A 249 -22.72 -1.67 0.94
CA PRO A 249 -22.85 -2.79 1.86
C PRO A 249 -23.87 -2.48 2.97
N ASP A 250 -24.74 -3.42 3.27
CA ASP A 250 -25.56 -3.35 4.49
C ASP A 250 -24.80 -3.97 5.66
N VAL A 251 -24.60 -3.19 6.73
CA VAL A 251 -23.84 -3.63 7.89
C VAL A 251 -24.73 -4.39 8.88
N SER A 252 -24.34 -5.63 9.20
CA SER A 252 -25.04 -6.45 10.19
C SER A 252 -24.26 -6.53 11.50
N GLY A 253 -24.97 -6.40 12.62
CA GLY A 253 -24.38 -6.48 13.95
C GLY A 253 -25.03 -5.54 14.95
N ALA A 254 -24.63 -5.64 16.18
CA ALA A 254 -25.05 -4.75 17.26
C ALA A 254 -23.82 -4.03 17.84
N LEU A 255 -23.99 -2.75 18.11
CA LEU A 255 -22.97 -1.95 18.80
C LEU A 255 -22.98 -2.35 20.27
N ARG A 256 -22.00 -3.16 20.68
CA ARG A 256 -21.87 -3.70 22.04
C ARG A 256 -20.44 -3.49 22.56
N MET A 257 -20.30 -3.40 23.85
CA MET A 257 -19.02 -3.42 24.53
C MET A 257 -18.59 -4.88 24.74
N PHE A 258 -17.40 -5.23 24.23
CA PHE A 258 -16.73 -6.48 24.57
C PHE A 258 -15.63 -6.16 25.59
N PRO A 259 -15.84 -6.52 26.88
CA PRO A 259 -14.86 -6.21 27.91
C PRO A 259 -13.52 -6.86 27.59
N ARG A 260 -12.48 -6.05 27.47
CA ARG A 260 -11.12 -6.51 27.25
C ARG A 260 -10.17 -5.77 28.19
N GLU A 261 -9.29 -6.52 28.84
CA GLU A 261 -8.24 -5.93 29.64
C GLU A 261 -7.10 -5.45 28.73
N VAL A 262 -6.80 -4.17 28.82
CA VAL A 262 -5.66 -3.55 28.16
C VAL A 262 -4.55 -3.31 29.18
N ASN A 263 -3.33 -3.76 28.83
CA ASN A 263 -2.16 -3.65 29.72
C ASN A 263 -1.03 -2.95 28.97
N LEU A 264 -0.66 -1.75 29.42
CA LEU A 264 0.31 -0.91 28.74
C LEU A 264 1.73 -1.53 28.66
N PRO A 265 2.34 -2.07 29.72
CA PRO A 265 3.65 -2.72 29.63
C PRO A 265 3.69 -3.88 28.63
N ARG A 266 2.65 -4.74 28.63
CA ARG A 266 2.54 -5.85 27.68
C ARG A 266 2.35 -5.34 26.24
N ALA A 267 1.55 -4.30 26.06
CA ALA A 267 1.32 -3.67 24.76
C ALA A 267 2.61 -3.10 24.15
N LEU A 268 3.39 -2.36 24.93
CA LEU A 268 4.67 -1.80 24.48
C LEU A 268 5.68 -2.91 24.11
N ALA A 269 5.77 -3.98 24.92
CA ALA A 269 6.63 -5.11 24.61
C ALA A 269 6.18 -5.84 23.33
N ALA A 270 4.87 -6.05 23.15
CA ALA A 270 4.31 -6.66 21.95
C ALA A 270 4.56 -5.80 20.70
N ALA A 271 4.35 -4.49 20.78
CA ALA A 271 4.55 -3.57 19.67
C ALA A 271 6.02 -3.55 19.19
N ARG A 272 6.98 -3.45 20.11
CA ARG A 272 8.41 -3.50 19.77
C ARG A 272 8.81 -4.79 19.05
N LYS A 273 8.13 -5.91 19.32
CA LYS A 273 8.41 -7.21 18.73
C LYS A 273 7.67 -7.44 17.42
N ASN A 274 6.41 -7.04 17.33
CA ASN A 274 5.47 -7.50 16.30
C ASN A 274 5.20 -6.47 15.21
N ARG A 275 5.47 -5.17 15.46
CA ARG A 275 5.19 -4.12 14.46
C ARG A 275 6.07 -4.28 13.24
N ALA A 276 5.44 -4.51 12.11
CA ALA A 276 6.12 -4.76 10.84
C ALA A 276 6.94 -3.55 10.36
N ILE A 277 6.49 -2.34 10.66
CA ILE A 277 7.22 -1.10 10.32
C ILE A 277 8.61 -1.04 10.99
N LEU A 278 8.76 -1.55 12.22
CA LEU A 278 10.07 -1.58 12.89
C LEU A 278 11.02 -2.55 12.22
N GLN A 279 10.51 -3.70 11.75
CA GLN A 279 11.31 -4.68 10.99
C GLN A 279 11.70 -4.12 9.62
N ALA A 280 10.79 -3.42 8.93
CA ALA A 280 11.08 -2.72 7.69
C ALA A 280 12.20 -1.68 7.88
N GLN A 281 12.16 -0.92 8.98
CA GLN A 281 13.17 0.09 9.27
C GLN A 281 14.53 -0.52 9.66
N GLN A 282 14.54 -1.68 10.35
CA GLN A 282 15.77 -2.43 10.60
C GLN A 282 16.42 -2.92 9.30
N ASN A 283 15.63 -3.42 8.35
CA ASN A 283 16.12 -3.78 7.01
C ASN A 283 16.69 -2.57 6.27
N SER A 284 16.08 -1.39 6.42
CA SER A 284 16.59 -0.13 5.84
C SER A 284 17.96 0.25 6.41
N VAL A 285 18.16 0.09 7.72
CA VAL A 285 19.46 0.29 8.37
C VAL A 285 20.49 -0.71 7.83
N ALA A 286 20.14 -2.00 7.74
CA ALA A 286 21.03 -3.03 7.20
C ALA A 286 21.37 -2.78 5.71
N SER A 287 20.42 -2.27 4.92
CA SER A 287 20.65 -1.86 3.53
C SER A 287 21.63 -0.69 3.43
N ALA A 288 21.47 0.34 4.28
CA ALA A 288 22.38 1.48 4.33
C ALA A 288 23.81 1.06 4.77
N GLU A 289 23.95 0.06 5.64
CA GLU A 289 25.25 -0.53 5.98
C GLU A 289 25.92 -1.19 4.77
N GLN A 290 25.15 -1.94 3.96
CA GLN A 290 25.68 -2.54 2.73
C GLN A 290 26.07 -1.48 1.69
N GLN A 291 25.42 -0.31 1.66
CA GLN A 291 25.84 0.82 0.81
C GLN A 291 27.26 1.30 1.12
N ILE A 292 27.69 1.25 2.37
CA ILE A 292 29.09 1.54 2.74
C ILE A 292 30.05 0.55 2.05
N THR A 293 29.65 -0.73 1.97
CA THR A 293 30.45 -1.75 1.28
C THR A 293 30.51 -1.49 -0.23
N VAL A 294 29.38 -1.08 -0.83
CA VAL A 294 29.33 -0.66 -2.24
C VAL A 294 30.26 0.53 -2.49
N ALA A 295 30.20 1.55 -1.64
CA ALA A 295 31.06 2.73 -1.77
C ALA A 295 32.55 2.39 -1.61
N LYS A 296 32.90 1.55 -0.60
CA LYS A 296 34.29 1.09 -0.37
C LYS A 296 34.88 0.25 -1.51
N ALA A 297 34.02 -0.33 -2.37
CA ALA A 297 34.48 -1.10 -3.52
C ALA A 297 35.29 -0.25 -4.51
N GLY A 298 35.12 1.07 -4.55
CA GLY A 298 35.92 2.00 -5.34
C GLY A 298 37.42 2.02 -4.98
N TYR A 299 37.80 1.62 -3.76
CA TYR A 299 39.19 1.47 -3.38
C TYR A 299 39.87 0.19 -3.90
N LYS A 300 39.08 -0.73 -4.45
CA LYS A 300 39.54 -2.06 -4.87
C LYS A 300 39.52 -2.17 -6.39
N PRO A 301 40.39 -3.03 -6.98
CA PRO A 301 40.37 -3.27 -8.41
C PRO A 301 39.06 -3.94 -8.82
N SER A 302 38.65 -3.78 -10.07
CA SER A 302 37.61 -4.54 -10.73
C SER A 302 38.20 -5.39 -11.84
N LEU A 303 37.73 -6.63 -12.01
CA LEU A 303 38.18 -7.57 -13.04
C LEU A 303 36.95 -8.04 -13.84
N ASN A 304 37.01 -7.87 -15.15
CA ASN A 304 36.00 -8.35 -16.08
C ASN A 304 36.67 -9.29 -17.08
N ALA A 305 36.01 -10.42 -17.40
CA ALA A 305 36.39 -11.27 -18.50
C ALA A 305 35.41 -11.07 -19.65
N ASP A 306 35.94 -11.06 -20.85
CA ASP A 306 35.18 -11.00 -22.08
C ASP A 306 35.67 -12.06 -23.07
N VAL A 307 34.75 -12.73 -23.71
CA VAL A 307 35.01 -13.65 -24.82
C VAL A 307 34.03 -13.33 -25.93
N GLY A 308 34.53 -13.26 -27.15
CA GLY A 308 33.66 -12.91 -28.26
C GLY A 308 34.13 -13.46 -29.60
N TYR A 309 33.23 -13.40 -30.55
CA TYR A 309 33.48 -13.64 -31.96
C TYR A 309 33.10 -12.39 -32.74
N GLU A 310 34.04 -11.90 -33.54
CA GLU A 310 33.88 -10.69 -34.31
C GLU A 310 34.03 -11.02 -35.81
N ALA A 311 33.14 -10.51 -36.62
CA ALA A 311 33.23 -10.52 -38.05
C ALA A 311 33.10 -9.07 -38.57
N LEU A 312 34.03 -8.67 -39.42
CA LEU A 312 34.05 -7.32 -39.99
C LEU A 312 34.56 -7.38 -41.45
N ASN A 313 34.27 -6.34 -42.22
CA ASN A 313 34.91 -6.24 -43.51
C ASN A 313 36.42 -5.98 -43.37
N SER A 314 37.24 -6.60 -44.26
CA SER A 314 38.69 -6.53 -44.17
C SER A 314 39.20 -5.10 -44.08
N ARG A 315 40.02 -4.80 -43.11
CA ARG A 315 40.62 -3.46 -42.89
C ARG A 315 41.48 -2.97 -44.04
N SER A 316 41.92 -3.88 -44.91
CA SER A 316 42.81 -3.58 -46.04
C SER A 316 42.12 -3.59 -47.41
N SER A 317 40.80 -3.71 -47.45
CA SER A 317 40.05 -3.79 -48.73
C SER A 317 38.80 -2.90 -48.67
N ARG A 318 38.56 -2.15 -49.76
CA ARG A 318 37.30 -1.41 -49.94
C ARG A 318 36.10 -2.33 -50.31
N ASP A 319 36.37 -3.61 -50.57
CA ASP A 319 35.35 -4.60 -50.86
C ASP A 319 34.64 -5.05 -49.57
N LEU A 320 33.35 -4.77 -49.46
CA LEU A 320 32.52 -5.16 -48.33
C LEU A 320 32.35 -6.70 -48.21
N ALA A 321 32.61 -7.44 -49.30
CA ALA A 321 32.52 -8.90 -49.32
C ALA A 321 33.77 -9.57 -48.72
N LYS A 322 34.87 -8.84 -48.55
CA LYS A 322 36.08 -9.37 -47.98
C LYS A 322 36.02 -9.35 -46.45
N VAL A 323 35.65 -10.49 -45.86
CA VAL A 323 35.40 -10.64 -44.43
C VAL A 323 36.66 -11.04 -43.70
N THR A 324 36.90 -10.42 -42.55
CA THR A 324 37.84 -10.86 -41.53
C THR A 324 37.06 -11.26 -40.28
N ASN A 325 37.27 -12.45 -39.75
CA ASN A 325 36.58 -12.93 -38.59
C ASN A 325 37.54 -13.67 -37.64
N GLY A 326 37.16 -13.73 -36.37
CA GLY A 326 37.95 -14.42 -35.35
C GLY A 326 37.31 -14.34 -33.99
N TRP A 327 37.79 -15.18 -33.07
CA TRP A 327 37.45 -15.12 -31.68
C TRP A 327 38.51 -14.32 -30.92
N TYR A 328 38.08 -13.76 -29.79
CA TYR A 328 38.97 -13.12 -28.83
C TYR A 328 38.55 -13.49 -27.41
N LEU A 329 39.55 -13.53 -26.51
CA LEU A 329 39.39 -13.68 -25.08
C LEU A 329 40.22 -12.62 -24.42
N GLY A 330 39.58 -11.87 -23.49
CA GLY A 330 40.25 -10.81 -22.74
C GLY A 330 39.90 -10.89 -21.25
N VAL A 331 40.84 -10.45 -20.41
CA VAL A 331 40.58 -10.14 -19.00
C VAL A 331 41.05 -8.71 -18.78
N ASN A 332 40.13 -7.85 -18.40
CA ASN A 332 40.37 -6.45 -18.21
C ASN A 332 40.27 -6.10 -16.71
N GLY A 333 41.36 -5.60 -16.16
CA GLY A 333 41.45 -5.10 -14.79
C GLY A 333 41.53 -3.58 -14.75
N THR A 334 40.70 -2.95 -13.93
CA THR A 334 40.77 -1.52 -13.70
C THR A 334 40.89 -1.24 -12.21
N TRP A 335 41.85 -0.42 -11.84
CA TRP A 335 42.04 0.03 -10.46
C TRP A 335 42.40 1.53 -10.47
N ALA A 336 41.49 2.31 -9.88
CA ALA A 336 41.74 3.74 -9.69
C ALA A 336 42.64 3.94 -8.47
N ILE A 337 43.95 4.11 -8.68
CA ILE A 337 44.92 4.35 -7.60
C ILE A 337 44.67 5.72 -6.97
N PHE A 338 44.29 6.70 -7.78
CA PHE A 338 43.91 8.04 -7.35
C PHE A 338 42.72 8.52 -8.20
N ASP A 339 41.63 8.85 -7.54
CA ASP A 339 40.36 9.26 -8.16
C ASP A 339 39.91 10.68 -7.76
N GLY A 340 40.86 11.52 -7.30
CA GLY A 340 40.55 12.87 -6.83
C GLY A 340 39.67 12.92 -5.57
N PHE A 341 39.77 11.91 -4.70
CA PHE A 341 38.97 11.72 -3.48
C PHE A 341 37.50 11.39 -3.70
N GLN A 342 37.08 11.04 -4.91
CA GLN A 342 35.69 10.66 -5.23
C GLN A 342 35.20 9.48 -4.36
N THR A 343 35.99 8.41 -4.27
CA THR A 343 35.62 7.23 -3.45
C THR A 343 35.55 7.58 -1.97
N ARG A 344 36.42 8.47 -1.47
CA ARG A 344 36.34 8.95 -0.08
C ARG A 344 35.03 9.69 0.16
N GLY A 345 34.66 10.62 -0.72
CA GLY A 345 33.39 11.34 -0.64
C GLY A 345 32.18 10.40 -0.67
N ASN A 346 32.19 9.39 -1.54
CA ASN A 346 31.11 8.38 -1.61
C ASN A 346 31.01 7.56 -0.32
N VAL A 347 32.13 7.19 0.31
CA VAL A 347 32.13 6.46 1.59
C VAL A 347 31.63 7.35 2.72
N ASP A 348 32.00 8.61 2.77
CA ASP A 348 31.54 9.54 3.81
C ASP A 348 30.04 9.82 3.65
N GLN A 349 29.52 9.97 2.42
CA GLN A 349 28.09 10.05 2.13
C GLN A 349 27.35 8.79 2.59
N ALA A 350 27.86 7.59 2.27
CA ALA A 350 27.23 6.33 2.68
C ALA A 350 27.21 6.15 4.20
N LYS A 351 28.28 6.57 4.91
CA LYS A 351 28.31 6.57 6.39
C LYS A 351 27.28 7.55 6.98
N ALA A 352 27.14 8.75 6.42
CA ALA A 352 26.13 9.71 6.85
C ALA A 352 24.71 9.17 6.63
N SER A 353 24.46 8.53 5.47
CA SER A 353 23.17 7.86 5.19
C SER A 353 22.87 6.74 6.18
N PHE A 354 23.86 5.93 6.55
CA PHE A 354 23.72 4.91 7.58
C PHE A 354 23.41 5.50 8.96
N ALA A 355 24.09 6.58 9.35
CA ALA A 355 23.79 7.28 10.61
C ALA A 355 22.37 7.85 10.60
N SER A 356 21.93 8.45 9.50
CA SER A 356 20.55 8.93 9.31
C SER A 356 19.52 7.79 9.43
N ALA A 357 19.78 6.62 8.82
CA ALA A 357 18.89 5.46 8.91
C ALA A 357 18.76 4.96 10.37
N LYS A 358 19.82 5.00 11.18
CA LYS A 358 19.76 4.68 12.62
C LYS A 358 18.89 5.65 13.40
N VAL A 359 19.00 6.94 13.12
CA VAL A 359 18.14 7.96 13.74
C VAL A 359 16.67 7.75 13.35
N ALA A 360 16.40 7.44 12.08
CA ALA A 360 15.05 7.14 11.61
C ALA A 360 14.45 5.89 12.27
N LEU A 361 15.27 4.85 12.55
CA LEU A 361 14.82 3.69 13.33
C LEU A 361 14.49 4.09 14.78
N ALA A 362 15.31 4.90 15.43
CA ALA A 362 15.05 5.36 16.79
C ALA A 362 13.77 6.21 16.87
N ASP A 363 13.56 7.10 15.91
CA ASP A 363 12.32 7.88 15.77
C ASP A 363 11.09 6.98 15.55
N SER A 364 11.20 5.98 14.67
CA SER A 364 10.12 5.02 14.41
C SER A 364 9.75 4.22 15.67
N ILE A 365 10.71 3.88 16.52
CA ILE A 365 10.45 3.22 17.80
C ILE A 365 9.65 4.14 18.73
N GLN A 366 10.06 5.41 18.85
CA GLN A 366 9.34 6.40 19.66
C GLN A 366 7.92 6.66 19.14
N GLN A 367 7.76 6.73 17.81
CA GLN A 367 6.46 6.89 17.18
C GLN A 367 5.52 5.71 17.48
N VAL A 368 6.02 4.47 17.37
CA VAL A 368 5.23 3.27 17.73
C VAL A 368 4.85 3.26 19.20
N GLU A 369 5.76 3.64 20.09
CA GLU A 369 5.47 3.74 21.54
C GLU A 369 4.39 4.79 21.82
N LEU A 370 4.47 5.94 21.16
CA LEU A 370 3.44 6.99 21.25
C LEU A 370 2.08 6.50 20.76
N GLU A 371 2.03 5.79 19.62
CA GLU A 371 0.80 5.21 19.07
C GLU A 371 0.15 4.23 20.09
N VAL A 372 0.96 3.35 20.69
CA VAL A 372 0.47 2.39 21.71
C VAL A 372 -0.07 3.12 22.95
N GLN A 373 0.65 4.12 23.45
CA GLN A 373 0.21 4.90 24.62
C GLN A 373 -1.08 5.65 24.33
N LYS A 374 -1.20 6.25 23.15
CA LYS A 374 -2.41 6.96 22.69
C LYS A 374 -3.60 6.00 22.59
N ALA A 375 -3.43 4.86 21.93
CA ALA A 375 -4.48 3.86 21.78
C ALA A 375 -4.93 3.28 23.13
N TYR A 376 -3.97 3.01 24.02
CA TYR A 376 -4.26 2.57 25.39
C TYR A 376 -5.07 3.62 26.16
N ALA A 377 -4.65 4.90 26.13
CA ALA A 377 -5.35 5.97 26.82
C ALA A 377 -6.77 6.15 26.27
N GLN A 378 -6.97 6.11 24.96
CA GLN A 378 -8.27 6.21 24.32
C GLN A 378 -9.20 5.05 24.73
N ALA A 379 -8.71 3.81 24.71
CA ALA A 379 -9.48 2.64 25.13
C ALA A 379 -9.93 2.73 26.60
N ARG A 380 -9.04 3.21 27.49
CA ARG A 380 -9.35 3.41 28.90
C ARG A 380 -10.42 4.49 29.10
N VAL A 381 -10.25 5.65 28.46
CA VAL A 381 -11.21 6.76 28.55
C VAL A 381 -12.57 6.32 28.02
N ALA A 382 -12.62 5.67 26.85
CA ALA A 382 -13.86 5.21 26.27
C ALA A 382 -14.60 4.22 27.19
N ARG A 383 -13.88 3.31 27.87
CA ARG A 383 -14.46 2.39 28.87
C ARG A 383 -15.06 3.13 30.08
N GLU A 384 -14.36 4.12 30.61
CA GLU A 384 -14.84 4.93 31.74
C GLU A 384 -16.08 5.74 31.34
N VAL A 385 -16.09 6.30 30.13
CA VAL A 385 -17.25 7.05 29.60
C VAL A 385 -18.48 6.15 29.45
N ILE A 386 -18.33 4.92 28.93
CA ILE A 386 -19.45 3.96 28.82
C ILE A 386 -20.08 3.71 30.19
N ALA A 387 -19.27 3.37 31.19
CA ALA A 387 -19.76 3.09 32.55
C ALA A 387 -20.50 4.27 33.19
N SER A 388 -20.06 5.50 32.88
CA SER A 388 -20.74 6.73 33.28
C SER A 388 -22.06 6.92 32.52
N GLN A 389 -22.07 6.71 31.22
CA GLN A 389 -23.24 7.00 30.38
C GLN A 389 -24.41 6.01 30.60
N GLU A 390 -24.16 4.77 31.01
CA GLU A 390 -25.21 3.83 31.38
C GLU A 390 -26.09 4.40 32.48
N LYS A 391 -25.49 4.96 33.56
CA LYS A 391 -26.22 5.60 34.65
C LYS A 391 -26.94 6.88 34.23
N VAL A 392 -26.30 7.67 33.35
CA VAL A 392 -26.89 8.91 32.84
C VAL A 392 -28.15 8.62 32.02
N VAL A 393 -28.16 7.58 31.19
CA VAL A 393 -29.34 7.17 30.42
C VAL A 393 -30.48 6.73 31.35
N GLU A 394 -30.18 5.89 32.36
CA GLU A 394 -31.18 5.44 33.35
C GLU A 394 -31.79 6.64 34.09
N GLN A 395 -30.96 7.58 34.57
CA GLN A 395 -31.43 8.78 35.29
C GLN A 395 -32.24 9.71 34.39
N ALA A 396 -31.84 9.88 33.10
CA ALA A 396 -32.55 10.73 32.17
C ALA A 396 -33.92 10.12 31.75
N ASP A 397 -34.01 8.81 31.64
CA ASP A 397 -35.27 8.10 31.35
C ASP A 397 -36.26 8.27 32.52
N GLU A 398 -35.79 8.06 33.76
CA GLU A 398 -36.59 8.27 34.98
C GLU A 398 -37.02 9.74 35.12
N ALA A 399 -36.13 10.70 34.85
CA ALA A 399 -36.44 12.13 34.88
C ALA A 399 -37.55 12.49 33.88
N LEU A 400 -37.53 11.90 32.68
CA LEU A 400 -38.59 12.09 31.71
C LEU A 400 -39.91 11.49 32.16
N ARG A 401 -39.90 10.29 32.78
CA ARG A 401 -41.08 9.64 33.35
C ARG A 401 -41.69 10.54 34.41
N LEU A 402 -40.92 11.01 35.37
CA LEU A 402 -41.39 11.88 36.47
C LEU A 402 -41.89 13.24 35.94
N ALA A 403 -41.23 13.84 34.93
CA ALA A 403 -41.68 15.09 34.33
C ALA A 403 -43.07 14.95 33.70
N ARG A 404 -43.33 13.83 33.01
CA ARG A 404 -44.65 13.51 32.44
C ARG A 404 -45.72 13.33 33.49
N GLU A 405 -45.44 12.60 34.59
CA GLU A 405 -46.38 12.40 35.68
C GLU A 405 -46.74 13.71 36.37
N ARG A 406 -45.73 14.58 36.67
CA ARG A 406 -45.96 15.91 37.23
C ARG A 406 -46.81 16.79 36.32
N LEU A 407 -46.55 16.77 35.00
CA LEU A 407 -47.37 17.51 34.05
C LEU A 407 -48.82 17.03 34.06
N ASN A 408 -49.06 15.69 34.10
CA ASN A 408 -50.39 15.11 34.14
C ASN A 408 -51.14 15.44 35.44
N ALA A 409 -50.42 15.54 36.55
CA ALA A 409 -50.98 15.96 37.85
C ALA A 409 -51.12 17.49 37.96
N GLY A 410 -50.79 18.28 36.95
CA GLY A 410 -50.88 19.72 36.96
C GLY A 410 -49.80 20.42 37.82
N ALA A 411 -48.81 19.68 38.31
CA ALA A 411 -47.71 20.14 39.17
C ALA A 411 -46.38 20.39 38.37
N GLY A 412 -46.36 20.21 37.05
CA GLY A 412 -45.23 20.43 36.19
C GLY A 412 -45.57 21.23 34.94
N THR A 413 -44.57 21.67 34.19
CA THR A 413 -44.75 22.44 32.98
C THR A 413 -44.39 21.60 31.73
N GLN A 414 -44.89 22.03 30.56
CA GLN A 414 -44.48 21.47 29.26
C GLN A 414 -42.96 21.58 29.02
N LEU A 415 -42.37 22.67 29.51
CA LEU A 415 -40.94 22.92 29.39
C LEU A 415 -40.13 21.87 30.16
N ASP A 416 -40.61 21.42 31.33
CA ASP A 416 -39.94 20.38 32.11
C ASP A 416 -39.85 19.07 31.35
N VAL A 417 -40.95 18.67 30.70
CA VAL A 417 -41.01 17.46 29.85
C VAL A 417 -40.07 17.59 28.63
N LEU A 418 -40.04 18.77 28.01
CA LEU A 418 -39.15 19.05 26.88
C LEU A 418 -37.68 18.92 27.29
N ASN A 419 -37.30 19.59 28.39
CA ASN A 419 -35.92 19.56 28.90
C ASN A 419 -35.49 18.13 29.26
N ALA A 420 -36.33 17.35 29.94
CA ALA A 420 -36.06 15.97 30.28
C ALA A 420 -35.90 15.08 29.02
N ARG A 421 -36.68 15.32 27.97
CA ARG A 421 -36.56 14.60 26.71
C ARG A 421 -35.27 14.91 25.99
N VAL A 422 -34.91 16.21 25.87
CA VAL A 422 -33.64 16.64 25.25
C VAL A 422 -32.46 15.98 26.00
N ALA A 423 -32.53 15.94 27.33
CA ALA A 423 -31.53 15.27 28.16
C ALA A 423 -31.42 13.76 27.85
N LEU A 424 -32.56 13.07 27.74
CA LEU A 424 -32.58 11.64 27.39
C LEU A 424 -32.04 11.37 25.99
N THR A 425 -32.47 12.14 24.99
CA THR A 425 -31.98 12.00 23.61
C THR A 425 -30.47 12.20 23.56
N LYS A 426 -29.96 13.24 24.22
CA LYS A 426 -28.53 13.52 24.36
C LYS A 426 -27.80 12.37 25.06
N ALA A 427 -28.32 11.85 26.15
CA ALA A 427 -27.71 10.74 26.90
C ALA A 427 -27.62 9.48 26.03
N ARG A 428 -28.69 9.10 25.32
CA ARG A 428 -28.70 7.96 24.40
C ARG A 428 -27.71 8.15 23.24
N THR A 429 -27.66 9.33 22.61
CA THR A 429 -26.70 9.65 21.56
C THR A 429 -25.27 9.50 22.08
N THR A 430 -24.95 10.09 23.24
CA THR A 430 -23.61 10.01 23.84
C THR A 430 -23.24 8.56 24.21
N GLN A 431 -24.18 7.76 24.70
CA GLN A 431 -23.97 6.35 25.00
C GLN A 431 -23.60 5.55 23.73
N LYS A 432 -24.36 5.75 22.62
CA LYS A 432 -24.06 5.08 21.34
C LYS A 432 -22.71 5.50 20.79
N GLN A 433 -22.36 6.80 20.90
CA GLN A 433 -21.06 7.32 20.51
C GLN A 433 -19.94 6.66 21.34
N ALA A 434 -20.08 6.60 22.66
CA ALA A 434 -19.09 5.98 23.55
C ALA A 434 -18.84 4.51 23.23
N LEU A 435 -19.90 3.75 22.89
CA LEU A 435 -19.76 2.35 22.46
C LEU A 435 -18.99 2.22 21.15
N SER A 436 -19.22 3.12 20.20
CA SER A 436 -18.46 3.17 18.95
C SER A 436 -17.00 3.52 19.21
N ASP A 437 -16.74 4.57 19.98
CA ASP A 437 -15.40 5.06 20.30
C ASP A 437 -14.56 3.98 21.01
N TYR A 438 -15.18 3.18 21.88
CA TYR A 438 -14.51 2.05 22.52
C TYR A 438 -14.07 0.98 21.52
N ASN A 439 -14.96 0.57 20.60
CA ASN A 439 -14.62 -0.44 19.60
C ASN A 439 -13.56 0.06 18.61
N VAL A 440 -13.63 1.34 18.23
CA VAL A 440 -12.60 1.99 17.41
C VAL A 440 -11.27 2.06 18.13
N ALA A 441 -11.27 2.44 19.43
CA ALA A 441 -10.06 2.48 20.25
C ALA A 441 -9.42 1.10 20.40
N LEU A 442 -10.21 0.03 20.50
CA LEU A 442 -9.70 -1.35 20.53
C LEU A 442 -9.10 -1.75 19.16
N ALA A 443 -9.71 -1.36 18.05
CA ALA A 443 -9.15 -1.63 16.73
C ALA A 443 -7.78 -0.94 16.54
N GLU A 444 -7.67 0.31 16.97
CA GLU A 444 -6.39 1.03 16.97
C GLU A 444 -5.36 0.44 17.94
N TYR A 445 -5.80 -0.06 19.09
CA TYR A 445 -4.92 -0.74 20.03
C TYR A 445 -4.36 -2.04 19.44
N ASP A 446 -5.18 -2.82 18.75
CA ASP A 446 -4.75 -4.05 18.07
C ASP A 446 -3.75 -3.75 16.94
N ARG A 447 -4.00 -2.71 16.14
CA ARG A 447 -3.07 -2.22 15.12
C ARG A 447 -1.75 -1.77 15.75
N ALA A 448 -1.81 -0.93 16.79
CA ALA A 448 -0.63 -0.36 17.43
C ALA A 448 0.26 -1.43 18.08
N THR A 449 -0.33 -2.51 18.60
CA THR A 449 0.41 -3.64 19.20
C THR A 449 0.89 -4.66 18.20
N GLY A 450 0.40 -4.62 16.94
CA GLY A 450 0.71 -5.61 15.92
C GLY A 450 0.08 -6.98 16.19
N ALA A 451 -0.96 -7.04 17.03
CA ALA A 451 -1.61 -8.29 17.43
C ALA A 451 -2.35 -8.96 16.25
N GLU A 452 -2.90 -8.16 15.34
CA GLU A 452 -3.68 -8.67 14.19
C GLU A 452 -2.84 -9.40 13.16
N ALA A 453 -1.61 -8.95 12.93
CA ALA A 453 -0.69 -9.57 11.95
C ALA A 453 -0.33 -11.03 12.29
N ILE A 454 -0.59 -11.48 13.52
CA ILE A 454 -0.26 -12.84 14.00
C ILE A 454 -1.49 -13.75 13.93
N GLN A 455 -2.69 -13.21 14.05
CA GLN A 455 -3.93 -14.00 14.24
C GLN A 455 -4.71 -14.26 12.95
N ASP A 456 -4.46 -13.51 11.85
CA ASP A 456 -5.23 -13.68 10.63
C ASP A 456 -4.51 -14.62 9.64
N PRO A 457 -5.04 -15.85 9.42
CA PRO A 457 -4.47 -16.80 8.45
C PRO A 457 -4.47 -16.28 7.02
N THR A 458 -5.30 -15.28 6.70
CA THR A 458 -5.35 -14.65 5.38
C THR A 458 -4.09 -13.85 5.10
N ILE A 459 -3.54 -13.16 6.11
CA ILE A 459 -2.26 -12.44 5.99
C ILE A 459 -1.11 -13.43 5.76
N ALA A 460 -1.12 -14.56 6.47
CA ALA A 460 -0.15 -15.63 6.26
C ALA A 460 -0.28 -16.23 4.85
N ALA A 461 -1.51 -16.41 4.34
CA ALA A 461 -1.79 -16.92 3.00
C ALA A 461 -1.35 -15.94 1.90
N LEU A 462 -1.53 -14.63 2.09
CA LEU A 462 -1.06 -13.59 1.17
C LEU A 462 0.49 -13.58 1.02
N GLN A 463 1.22 -13.99 2.05
CA GLN A 463 2.67 -14.16 2.00
C GLN A 463 3.10 -15.40 1.19
N VAL A 464 2.26 -16.43 1.13
CA VAL A 464 2.51 -17.69 0.42
C VAL A 464 2.01 -17.64 -1.03
N ALA A 465 1.02 -16.82 -1.34
CA ALA A 465 0.37 -16.71 -2.64
C ALA A 465 1.14 -15.87 -3.68
N SER A 466 2.46 -15.67 -3.52
CA SER A 466 3.29 -15.32 -4.68
C SER A 466 3.21 -16.50 -5.66
N PRO A 467 2.80 -16.29 -6.93
CA PRO A 467 2.77 -17.37 -7.89
C PRO A 467 4.17 -17.96 -8.03
N VAL A 468 4.37 -19.06 -7.35
CA VAL A 468 5.57 -19.88 -7.46
C VAL A 468 5.53 -20.53 -8.82
N GLY A 469 6.57 -20.30 -9.58
CA GLY A 469 6.92 -21.23 -10.62
C GLY A 469 7.39 -20.60 -11.91
N LEU A 470 8.66 -20.21 -11.95
CA LEU A 470 9.41 -20.34 -13.21
C LEU A 470 10.92 -20.54 -13.03
N PHE A 471 11.48 -20.44 -11.81
CA PHE A 471 12.88 -20.83 -11.61
C PHE A 471 13.08 -21.54 -10.27
N PRO A 472 13.67 -22.76 -10.25
CA PRO A 472 14.02 -23.43 -9.02
C PRO A 472 15.09 -22.63 -8.26
N ARG A 473 14.96 -22.55 -6.94
CA ARG A 473 16.01 -21.94 -6.09
C ARG A 473 17.31 -22.71 -6.35
N PRO A 474 18.42 -22.05 -6.71
CA PRO A 474 19.71 -22.73 -6.73
C PRO A 474 20.02 -23.19 -5.30
N ARG A 475 20.23 -24.49 -5.13
CA ARG A 475 20.74 -25.06 -3.87
C ARG A 475 22.07 -24.35 -3.57
N PRO A 476 22.35 -23.96 -2.31
CA PRO A 476 23.68 -23.52 -1.95
C PRO A 476 24.68 -24.61 -2.28
N ALA A 477 25.66 -24.31 -3.12
CA ALA A 477 26.78 -25.18 -3.37
C ALA A 477 27.51 -25.37 -2.02
N LEU A 478 27.51 -26.59 -1.51
CA LEU A 478 28.36 -26.99 -0.42
C LEU A 478 29.80 -26.85 -0.92
N ILE A 479 30.47 -25.80 -0.52
CA ILE A 479 31.93 -25.71 -0.59
C ILE A 479 32.42 -26.66 0.51
N GLN A 480 32.76 -27.90 0.12
CA GLN A 480 33.58 -28.75 0.95
C GLN A 480 34.96 -28.12 1.00
N SER A 481 35.40 -27.81 2.21
CA SER A 481 36.76 -27.46 2.56
C SER A 481 37.65 -28.71 2.42
N GLU A 482 38.65 -28.64 1.56
CA GLU A 482 39.95 -29.26 1.76
C GLU A 482 41.01 -28.18 1.81
#